data_b8c822355a381e645ef5548d9293aaa4
#
_entry.id   b8c822355a381e645ef5548d9293aaa4
#
_cell.length_a   1.000
_cell.length_b   1.000
_cell.length_c   1.000
_cell.angle_alpha   90.00
_cell.angle_beta   90.00
_cell.angle_gamma   90.00
#
_symmetry.space_group_name_H-M   'P 1'
#
loop_
_entity.id
_entity.type
_entity.pdbx_description
1 polymer ?
#
loop_
_entity_poly.entity_id
_entity_poly.type
_entity_poly.pdbx_seq_one_letter_code
_entity_poly.pdbx_strand_id
1 'polypeptide(L)'
;MAKEIKFDIEARDALKRGVDALANAVKVTLGPKGRNVVIEKSFGAPHVTKDGVSVAKEIELEDKVENMGAQMVKEVASKTNDIAGDGTTTATVLAQAIVREGLKNVAAGANPMDLKRGIDKAVTVVVANLKSQSQEVGDSSEKIKQVASISANNDDTIGSLIAEAFGKVGKEGVITVEEAKGTDTTVDVVEGMQFDRGYQSPYFVTNPEKMLAELENPYILLVEKKISSMKELLPVLEPIAQGGKSLLIISEEVEGEALATLVVNKLRGSLKIAAVKAPGFGDRRKAMLEDIAILTGGTVISEEQGFTMDNVTLEMLGTAEKVQIDKDNTTIVNGGGDEAKIKGRVAQIKAQMETTTSDYDREKLQERLAKLAGGVAVLYVGAASEVEMKEKKDRVDDALHATRAAVEEGIVAGGGVALVRAIASLNELNGENADETTGIKIVKRAIEEPLRQIVANAGGEGSVIVAKVAEGNGDFGYNAKTDEYVNMLEAGIIDPTKVTRVALENAASVSGMLLTTECVITEVKKDEPAMPMGGGMPGMM
;
A
#
# COMPACT_ATOMS: atom_id res chain seq x y z
N MET A 1 31.92 6.54 -16.12
CA MET A 1 32.40 5.83 -14.92
C MET A 1 32.73 4.41 -15.33
N ALA A 2 33.81 3.82 -14.74
CA ALA A 2 34.16 2.42 -15.01
C ALA A 2 33.08 1.51 -14.41
N LYS A 3 32.85 0.37 -15.07
CA LYS A 3 31.87 -0.64 -14.63
C LYS A 3 32.60 -1.90 -14.20
N GLU A 4 32.17 -2.50 -13.12
CA GLU A 4 32.53 -3.85 -12.70
C GLU A 4 31.45 -4.80 -13.24
N ILE A 5 31.91 -5.92 -13.79
CA ILE A 5 31.00 -6.92 -14.38
C ILE A 5 31.32 -8.25 -13.71
N LYS A 6 30.29 -8.86 -13.09
CA LYS A 6 30.38 -10.20 -12.51
C LYS A 6 29.50 -11.15 -13.28
N PHE A 7 29.93 -12.36 -13.43
CA PHE A 7 29.23 -13.39 -14.19
C PHE A 7 29.00 -14.64 -13.35
N ASP A 8 28.11 -15.50 -13.83
CA ASP A 8 27.94 -16.87 -13.41
C ASP A 8 27.73 -17.04 -11.89
N ILE A 9 28.46 -17.93 -11.26
CA ILE A 9 28.34 -18.28 -9.84
C ILE A 9 28.62 -17.06 -8.95
N GLU A 10 29.65 -16.25 -9.28
CA GLU A 10 30.03 -15.08 -8.48
C GLU A 10 28.88 -14.05 -8.40
N ALA A 11 28.23 -13.78 -9.54
CA ALA A 11 27.08 -12.88 -9.61
C ALA A 11 25.89 -13.44 -8.83
N ARG A 12 25.55 -14.71 -9.03
CA ARG A 12 24.40 -15.36 -8.39
C ARG A 12 24.56 -15.48 -6.87
N ASP A 13 25.73 -15.84 -6.38
CA ASP A 13 26.00 -15.96 -4.95
C ASP A 13 25.94 -14.60 -4.24
N ALA A 14 26.45 -13.54 -4.88
CA ALA A 14 26.35 -12.20 -4.32
C ALA A 14 24.89 -11.71 -4.28
N LEU A 15 24.12 -11.87 -5.37
CA LEU A 15 22.70 -11.56 -5.39
C LEU A 15 21.94 -12.33 -4.30
N LYS A 16 22.22 -13.63 -4.15
CA LYS A 16 21.60 -14.48 -3.12
C LYS A 16 21.89 -13.97 -1.71
N ARG A 17 23.13 -13.56 -1.41
CA ARG A 17 23.46 -12.99 -0.09
C ARG A 17 22.65 -11.73 0.19
N GLY A 18 22.44 -10.88 -0.82
CA GLY A 18 21.58 -9.71 -0.71
C GLY A 18 20.11 -10.07 -0.42
N VAL A 19 19.58 -11.04 -1.16
CA VAL A 19 18.22 -11.59 -0.92
C VAL A 19 18.10 -12.11 0.52
N ASP A 20 19.10 -12.91 0.96
CA ASP A 20 19.09 -13.50 2.30
C ASP A 20 19.21 -12.43 3.40
N ALA A 21 20.03 -11.41 3.20
CA ALA A 21 20.19 -10.32 4.16
C ALA A 21 18.88 -9.58 4.41
N LEU A 22 18.20 -9.15 3.35
CA LEU A 22 16.91 -8.47 3.47
C LEU A 22 15.83 -9.39 4.04
N ALA A 23 15.66 -10.57 3.47
CA ALA A 23 14.61 -11.48 3.89
C ALA A 23 14.77 -11.95 5.34
N ASN A 24 16.00 -12.14 5.82
CA ASN A 24 16.26 -12.50 7.22
C ASN A 24 15.90 -11.38 8.20
N ALA A 25 16.06 -10.11 7.81
CA ALA A 25 15.64 -8.97 8.62
C ALA A 25 14.10 -8.85 8.67
N VAL A 26 13.41 -9.09 7.54
CA VAL A 26 11.96 -8.95 7.43
C VAL A 26 11.21 -10.11 8.08
N LYS A 27 11.61 -11.37 7.84
CA LYS A 27 10.85 -12.57 8.25
C LYS A 27 10.67 -12.75 9.75
N VAL A 28 11.47 -12.06 10.59
CA VAL A 28 11.33 -12.11 12.05
C VAL A 28 10.03 -11.49 12.55
N THR A 29 9.39 -10.67 11.72
CA THR A 29 8.13 -9.99 12.05
C THR A 29 6.89 -10.87 11.82
N LEU A 30 7.02 -12.01 11.10
CA LEU A 30 5.90 -12.81 10.63
C LEU A 30 5.20 -13.57 11.75
N GLY A 31 3.86 -13.51 11.74
CA GLY A 31 2.98 -14.31 12.58
C GLY A 31 2.74 -13.76 14.00
N PRO A 32 1.91 -14.45 14.81
CA PRO A 32 1.44 -13.94 16.11
C PRO A 32 2.56 -13.76 17.14
N LYS A 33 3.67 -14.49 17.02
CA LYS A 33 4.87 -14.36 17.86
C LYS A 33 6.03 -13.67 17.11
N GLY A 34 5.74 -12.99 15.99
CA GLY A 34 6.68 -12.12 15.29
C GLY A 34 7.18 -10.98 16.18
N ARG A 35 8.41 -10.54 15.94
CA ARG A 35 9.10 -9.54 16.76
C ARG A 35 9.27 -8.23 16.04
N ASN A 36 9.41 -7.15 16.81
CA ASN A 36 9.71 -5.84 16.28
C ASN A 36 11.12 -5.77 15.72
N VAL A 37 11.29 -4.96 14.69
CA VAL A 37 12.58 -4.50 14.18
C VAL A 37 12.76 -3.04 14.59
N VAL A 38 13.96 -2.67 15.01
CA VAL A 38 14.32 -1.31 15.39
C VAL A 38 15.16 -0.72 14.27
N ILE A 39 14.74 0.41 13.75
CA ILE A 39 15.35 1.12 12.62
C ILE A 39 15.93 2.43 13.12
N GLU A 40 17.21 2.67 12.86
CA GLU A 40 17.85 3.95 13.14
C GLU A 40 17.27 5.05 12.25
N LYS A 41 17.02 6.22 12.80
CA LYS A 41 16.66 7.42 12.04
C LYS A 41 17.76 8.47 12.21
N SER A 42 18.06 9.18 11.13
CA SER A 42 19.08 10.25 11.14
C SER A 42 18.77 11.36 12.16
N PHE A 43 17.49 11.58 12.48
CA PHE A 43 17.01 12.54 13.47
C PHE A 43 15.80 11.95 14.20
N GLY A 44 15.70 12.21 15.51
CA GLY A 44 14.58 11.78 16.35
C GLY A 44 14.79 10.40 16.99
N ALA A 45 13.71 9.82 17.48
CA ALA A 45 13.73 8.48 18.09
C ALA A 45 13.82 7.39 17.02
N PRO A 46 14.42 6.22 17.34
CA PRO A 46 14.39 5.06 16.46
C PRO A 46 12.96 4.65 16.11
N HIS A 47 12.74 4.22 14.87
CA HIS A 47 11.47 3.66 14.45
C HIS A 47 11.39 2.19 14.84
N VAL A 48 10.33 1.81 15.54
CA VAL A 48 10.06 0.42 15.96
C VAL A 48 8.85 -0.05 15.18
N THR A 49 8.99 -1.11 14.39
CA THR A 49 7.91 -1.60 13.53
C THR A 49 7.93 -3.12 13.38
N LYS A 50 6.78 -3.69 13.02
CA LYS A 50 6.62 -5.07 12.52
C LYS A 50 6.24 -5.09 11.04
N ASP A 51 5.98 -3.94 10.44
CA ASP A 51 5.64 -3.88 9.02
C ASP A 51 6.83 -4.28 8.15
N GLY A 52 6.62 -5.31 7.31
CA GLY A 52 7.65 -5.88 6.47
C GLY A 52 8.15 -4.93 5.39
N VAL A 53 7.29 -4.09 4.81
CA VAL A 53 7.72 -3.14 3.77
C VAL A 53 8.54 -2.00 4.36
N SER A 54 8.22 -1.51 5.54
CA SER A 54 9.01 -0.49 6.25
C SER A 54 10.41 -1.00 6.57
N VAL A 55 10.51 -2.25 7.07
CA VAL A 55 11.82 -2.89 7.28
C VAL A 55 12.58 -3.05 5.97
N ALA A 56 11.93 -3.56 4.91
CA ALA A 56 12.57 -3.79 3.62
C ALA A 56 13.10 -2.49 2.99
N LYS A 57 12.38 -1.39 3.11
CA LYS A 57 12.76 -0.07 2.55
C LYS A 57 14.05 0.49 3.14
N GLU A 58 14.35 0.18 4.39
CA GLU A 58 15.55 0.68 5.09
C GLU A 58 16.81 -0.17 4.86
N ILE A 59 16.67 -1.36 4.26
CA ILE A 59 17.82 -2.21 3.99
C ILE A 59 18.60 -1.69 2.79
N GLU A 60 19.85 -1.31 3.05
CA GLU A 60 20.86 -0.95 2.06
C GLU A 60 22.18 -1.62 2.45
N LEU A 61 22.81 -2.31 1.49
CA LEU A 61 24.03 -3.09 1.72
C LEU A 61 25.24 -2.38 1.10
N GLU A 62 26.39 -2.52 1.75
CA GLU A 62 27.63 -1.88 1.31
C GLU A 62 28.17 -2.45 0.00
N ASP A 63 28.07 -3.78 -0.20
CA ASP A 63 28.42 -4.42 -1.47
C ASP A 63 27.31 -4.15 -2.50
N LYS A 64 27.69 -3.57 -3.63
CA LYS A 64 26.73 -3.14 -4.66
C LYS A 64 25.98 -4.29 -5.31
N VAL A 65 26.62 -5.45 -5.48
CA VAL A 65 25.97 -6.63 -6.09
C VAL A 65 25.01 -7.28 -5.09
N GLU A 66 25.42 -7.42 -3.84
CA GLU A 66 24.53 -7.88 -2.77
C GLU A 66 23.34 -6.93 -2.62
N ASN A 67 23.60 -5.61 -2.65
CA ASN A 67 22.53 -4.61 -2.59
C ASN A 67 21.53 -4.73 -3.74
N MET A 68 21.98 -5.07 -4.96
CA MET A 68 21.05 -5.33 -6.07
C MET A 68 20.11 -6.50 -5.76
N GLY A 69 20.62 -7.58 -5.16
CA GLY A 69 19.81 -8.71 -4.70
C GLY A 69 18.78 -8.28 -3.63
N ALA A 70 19.20 -7.47 -2.67
CA ALA A 70 18.31 -6.90 -1.66
C ALA A 70 17.24 -5.99 -2.31
N GLN A 71 17.64 -5.10 -3.24
CA GLN A 71 16.69 -4.20 -3.92
C GLN A 71 15.63 -4.96 -4.74
N MET A 72 15.97 -6.10 -5.36
CA MET A 72 14.98 -6.91 -6.06
C MET A 72 13.92 -7.50 -5.11
N VAL A 73 14.29 -7.95 -3.91
CA VAL A 73 13.32 -8.42 -2.91
C VAL A 73 12.57 -7.26 -2.26
N LYS A 74 13.21 -6.10 -2.09
CA LYS A 74 12.54 -4.86 -1.69
C LYS A 74 11.41 -4.49 -2.65
N GLU A 75 11.62 -4.68 -3.96
CA GLU A 75 10.57 -4.48 -4.97
C GLU A 75 9.40 -5.46 -4.79
N VAL A 76 9.65 -6.72 -4.40
CA VAL A 76 8.58 -7.68 -4.07
C VAL A 76 7.71 -7.16 -2.94
N ALA A 77 8.32 -6.70 -1.84
CA ALA A 77 7.59 -6.16 -0.69
C ALA A 77 6.81 -4.90 -1.08
N SER A 78 7.43 -3.97 -1.81
CA SER A 78 6.80 -2.71 -2.22
C SER A 78 5.62 -2.93 -3.15
N LYS A 79 5.75 -3.78 -4.19
CA LYS A 79 4.62 -4.10 -5.10
C LYS A 79 3.48 -4.82 -4.39
N THR A 80 3.80 -5.69 -3.43
CA THR A 80 2.76 -6.38 -2.66
C THR A 80 1.99 -5.38 -1.80
N ASN A 81 2.69 -4.44 -1.17
CA ASN A 81 2.07 -3.33 -0.45
C ASN A 81 1.18 -2.47 -1.36
N ASP A 82 1.68 -2.09 -2.55
CA ASP A 82 0.94 -1.23 -3.49
C ASP A 82 -0.38 -1.86 -3.98
N ILE A 83 -0.43 -3.19 -4.13
CA ILE A 83 -1.59 -3.91 -4.69
C ILE A 83 -2.56 -4.40 -3.61
N ALA A 84 -2.02 -4.93 -2.50
CA ALA A 84 -2.80 -5.61 -1.47
C ALA A 84 -2.76 -4.89 -0.10
N GLY A 85 -1.80 -3.97 0.11
CA GLY A 85 -1.62 -3.19 1.33
C GLY A 85 -1.14 -4.00 2.54
N ASP A 86 -0.98 -5.32 2.40
CA ASP A 86 -0.51 -6.26 3.43
C ASP A 86 0.20 -7.44 2.75
N GLY A 87 0.73 -8.40 3.53
CA GLY A 87 1.40 -9.61 3.04
C GLY A 87 2.83 -9.41 2.57
N THR A 88 3.44 -8.28 2.85
CA THR A 88 4.80 -7.91 2.42
C THR A 88 5.86 -8.85 2.98
N THR A 89 5.72 -9.26 4.24
CA THR A 89 6.59 -10.26 4.89
C THR A 89 6.42 -11.65 4.27
N THR A 90 5.18 -12.06 4.00
CA THR A 90 4.89 -13.36 3.34
C THR A 90 5.50 -13.40 1.93
N ALA A 91 5.35 -12.32 1.16
CA ALA A 91 5.94 -12.20 -0.17
C ALA A 91 7.47 -12.30 -0.14
N THR A 92 8.11 -11.64 0.83
CA THR A 92 9.56 -11.67 1.04
C THR A 92 10.04 -13.09 1.40
N VAL A 93 9.33 -13.80 2.27
CA VAL A 93 9.64 -15.19 2.66
C VAL A 93 9.51 -16.13 1.46
N LEU A 94 8.44 -16.00 0.66
CA LEU A 94 8.23 -16.77 -0.56
C LEU A 94 9.33 -16.50 -1.59
N ALA A 95 9.70 -15.24 -1.81
CA ALA A 95 10.78 -14.88 -2.73
C ALA A 95 12.12 -15.50 -2.32
N GLN A 96 12.48 -15.39 -1.03
CA GLN A 96 13.69 -16.03 -0.51
C GLN A 96 13.68 -17.55 -0.75
N ALA A 97 12.53 -18.21 -0.49
CA ALA A 97 12.39 -19.64 -0.65
C ALA A 97 12.54 -20.07 -2.12
N ILE A 98 11.89 -19.38 -3.05
CA ILE A 98 11.97 -19.68 -4.48
C ILE A 98 13.42 -19.47 -4.99
N VAL A 99 14.05 -18.34 -4.63
CA VAL A 99 15.44 -18.06 -5.02
C VAL A 99 16.39 -19.11 -4.45
N ARG A 100 16.25 -19.44 -3.18
CA ARG A 100 17.12 -20.43 -2.51
C ARG A 100 17.03 -21.82 -3.15
N GLU A 101 15.80 -22.30 -3.37
CA GLU A 101 15.58 -23.61 -3.99
C GLU A 101 15.93 -23.60 -5.49
N GLY A 102 15.61 -22.51 -6.19
CA GLY A 102 15.93 -22.34 -7.60
C GLY A 102 17.43 -22.33 -7.88
N LEU A 103 18.20 -21.53 -7.15
CA LEU A 103 19.67 -21.44 -7.35
C LEU A 103 20.39 -22.76 -7.05
N LYS A 104 19.89 -23.61 -6.13
CA LYS A 104 20.45 -24.97 -5.95
C LYS A 104 20.34 -25.80 -7.22
N ASN A 105 19.21 -25.71 -7.91
CA ASN A 105 18.97 -26.47 -9.15
C ASN A 105 19.75 -25.88 -10.34
N VAL A 106 19.87 -24.53 -10.43
CA VAL A 106 20.72 -23.86 -11.42
C VAL A 106 22.20 -24.28 -11.25
N ALA A 107 22.69 -24.30 -10.01
CA ALA A 107 24.04 -24.77 -9.70
C ALA A 107 24.25 -26.27 -10.03
N ALA A 108 23.18 -27.07 -10.00
CA ALA A 108 23.20 -28.47 -10.40
C ALA A 108 23.09 -28.67 -11.93
N GLY A 109 22.99 -27.58 -12.71
CA GLY A 109 22.99 -27.62 -14.18
C GLY A 109 21.59 -27.59 -14.83
N ALA A 110 20.52 -27.33 -14.07
CA ALA A 110 19.19 -27.14 -14.64
C ALA A 110 19.11 -25.84 -15.46
N ASN A 111 18.36 -25.86 -16.54
CA ASN A 111 18.14 -24.68 -17.39
C ASN A 111 17.26 -23.64 -16.66
N PRO A 112 17.80 -22.42 -16.36
CA PRO A 112 17.07 -21.41 -15.62
C PRO A 112 15.77 -20.95 -16.30
N MET A 113 15.74 -20.95 -17.64
CA MET A 113 14.54 -20.52 -18.39
C MET A 113 13.42 -21.56 -18.29
N ASP A 114 13.75 -22.86 -18.24
CA ASP A 114 12.80 -23.93 -18.05
C ASP A 114 12.31 -23.99 -16.61
N LEU A 115 13.22 -23.79 -15.63
CA LEU A 115 12.83 -23.63 -14.24
C LEU A 115 11.81 -22.50 -14.08
N LYS A 116 12.06 -21.33 -14.71
CA LYS A 116 11.13 -20.20 -14.67
C LYS A 116 9.77 -20.56 -15.26
N ARG A 117 9.71 -21.24 -16.41
CA ARG A 117 8.45 -21.71 -17.02
C ARG A 117 7.67 -22.61 -16.07
N GLY A 118 8.36 -23.54 -15.40
CA GLY A 118 7.76 -24.41 -14.40
C GLY A 118 7.23 -23.67 -13.19
N ILE A 119 7.96 -22.65 -12.71
CA ILE A 119 7.53 -21.76 -11.62
C ILE A 119 6.26 -21.01 -12.04
N ASP A 120 6.25 -20.36 -13.21
CA ASP A 120 5.10 -19.59 -13.71
C ASP A 120 3.84 -20.47 -13.84
N LYS A 121 4.01 -21.70 -14.36
CA LYS A 121 2.93 -22.69 -14.50
C LYS A 121 2.37 -23.12 -13.13
N ALA A 122 3.25 -23.40 -12.16
CA ALA A 122 2.83 -23.79 -10.82
C ALA A 122 2.10 -22.65 -10.10
N VAL A 123 2.58 -21.42 -10.20
CA VAL A 123 1.94 -20.23 -9.61
C VAL A 123 0.52 -20.05 -10.15
N THR A 124 0.34 -20.18 -11.46
CA THR A 124 -1.00 -20.10 -12.07
C THR A 124 -1.98 -21.11 -11.47
N VAL A 125 -1.53 -22.35 -11.25
CA VAL A 125 -2.36 -23.42 -10.65
C VAL A 125 -2.65 -23.14 -9.17
N VAL A 126 -1.64 -22.70 -8.40
CA VAL A 126 -1.82 -22.35 -6.98
C VAL A 126 -2.78 -21.17 -6.81
N VAL A 127 -2.66 -20.14 -7.65
CA VAL A 127 -3.57 -18.99 -7.63
C VAL A 127 -5.01 -19.40 -7.94
N ALA A 128 -5.21 -20.24 -8.95
CA ALA A 128 -6.54 -20.78 -9.24
C ALA A 128 -7.11 -21.59 -8.05
N ASN A 129 -6.26 -22.37 -7.39
CA ASN A 129 -6.66 -23.13 -6.21
C ASN A 129 -6.99 -22.22 -5.01
N LEU A 130 -6.20 -21.17 -4.73
CA LEU A 130 -6.50 -20.19 -3.69
C LEU A 130 -7.85 -19.51 -3.93
N LYS A 131 -8.14 -19.13 -5.18
CA LYS A 131 -9.45 -18.58 -5.55
C LYS A 131 -10.59 -19.57 -5.30
N SER A 132 -10.38 -20.87 -5.55
CA SER A 132 -11.39 -21.89 -5.28
C SER A 132 -11.62 -22.17 -3.79
N GLN A 133 -10.62 -21.93 -2.93
CA GLN A 133 -10.74 -22.03 -1.48
C GLN A 133 -11.41 -20.78 -0.87
N SER A 134 -11.44 -19.68 -1.61
CA SER A 134 -11.90 -18.39 -1.10
C SER A 134 -13.38 -18.41 -0.71
N GLN A 135 -13.68 -17.83 0.46
CA GLN A 135 -15.03 -17.61 0.96
C GLN A 135 -15.31 -16.11 1.02
N GLU A 136 -16.45 -15.68 0.52
CA GLU A 136 -16.87 -14.28 0.61
C GLU A 136 -17.03 -13.84 2.07
N VAL A 137 -16.58 -12.62 2.37
CA VAL A 137 -16.79 -11.99 3.68
C VAL A 137 -18.24 -11.60 3.86
N GLY A 138 -18.91 -11.20 2.77
CA GLY A 138 -20.30 -10.73 2.80
C GLY A 138 -20.45 -9.51 3.71
N ASP A 139 -21.60 -9.39 4.38
CA ASP A 139 -21.89 -8.33 5.36
C ASP A 139 -21.54 -8.73 6.79
N SER A 140 -20.71 -9.77 6.97
CA SER A 140 -20.37 -10.30 8.28
C SER A 140 -19.37 -9.38 9.01
N SER A 141 -19.89 -8.58 9.94
CA SER A 141 -19.07 -7.76 10.84
C SER A 141 -18.04 -8.60 11.62
N GLU A 142 -18.40 -9.85 11.96
CA GLU A 142 -17.50 -10.78 12.66
C GLU A 142 -16.30 -11.18 11.78
N LYS A 143 -16.52 -11.53 10.52
CA LYS A 143 -15.40 -11.83 9.59
C LYS A 143 -14.51 -10.62 9.35
N ILE A 144 -15.10 -9.42 9.21
CA ILE A 144 -14.35 -8.15 9.10
C ILE A 144 -13.47 -7.95 10.34
N LYS A 145 -14.05 -8.12 11.54
CA LYS A 145 -13.32 -8.03 12.80
C LYS A 145 -12.17 -9.04 12.87
N GLN A 146 -12.42 -10.28 12.48
CA GLN A 146 -11.40 -11.34 12.50
C GLN A 146 -10.22 -11.02 11.57
N VAL A 147 -10.49 -10.63 10.32
CA VAL A 147 -9.43 -10.21 9.38
C VAL A 147 -8.62 -9.06 9.98
N ALA A 148 -9.30 -8.01 10.43
CA ALA A 148 -8.65 -6.85 10.99
C ALA A 148 -7.84 -7.16 12.25
N SER A 149 -8.36 -8.01 13.14
CA SER A 149 -7.64 -8.46 14.34
C SER A 149 -6.37 -9.21 13.98
N ILE A 150 -6.43 -10.16 13.03
CA ILE A 150 -5.27 -10.96 12.60
C ILE A 150 -4.18 -10.07 11.99
N SER A 151 -4.54 -9.20 11.06
CA SER A 151 -3.59 -8.27 10.42
C SER A 151 -3.01 -7.27 11.43
N ALA A 152 -3.81 -6.85 12.44
CA ALA A 152 -3.33 -6.04 13.57
C ALA A 152 -2.54 -6.83 14.63
N ASN A 153 -1.90 -7.94 14.28
CA ASN A 153 -1.16 -8.81 15.21
C ASN A 153 -2.00 -9.37 16.39
N ASN A 154 -3.22 -9.81 16.11
CA ASN A 154 -4.20 -10.32 17.08
C ASN A 154 -4.66 -9.27 18.12
N ASP A 155 -4.78 -8.01 17.70
CA ASP A 155 -5.37 -6.93 18.50
C ASP A 155 -6.87 -6.84 18.23
N ASP A 156 -7.67 -7.42 19.15
CA ASP A 156 -9.14 -7.45 19.02
C ASP A 156 -9.77 -6.05 19.17
N THR A 157 -9.07 -5.11 19.79
CA THR A 157 -9.53 -3.74 19.95
C THR A 157 -9.50 -3.04 18.59
N ILE A 158 -8.38 -3.12 17.89
CA ILE A 158 -8.23 -2.58 16.54
C ILE A 158 -9.23 -3.27 15.59
N GLY A 159 -9.35 -4.60 15.66
CA GLY A 159 -10.32 -5.35 14.85
C GLY A 159 -11.76 -4.88 15.04
N SER A 160 -12.16 -4.62 16.28
CA SER A 160 -13.51 -4.15 16.61
C SER A 160 -13.76 -2.74 16.07
N LEU A 161 -12.79 -1.83 16.19
CA LEU A 161 -12.90 -0.46 15.69
C LEU A 161 -12.99 -0.41 14.15
N ILE A 162 -12.21 -1.24 13.45
CA ILE A 162 -12.29 -1.35 11.99
C ILE A 162 -13.65 -1.91 11.56
N ALA A 163 -14.14 -2.95 12.23
CA ALA A 163 -15.48 -3.50 11.93
C ALA A 163 -16.59 -2.46 12.19
N GLU A 164 -16.47 -1.65 13.25
CA GLU A 164 -17.38 -0.54 13.52
C GLU A 164 -17.32 0.52 12.41
N ALA A 165 -16.10 0.89 11.96
CA ALA A 165 -15.92 1.84 10.86
C ALA A 165 -16.61 1.35 9.57
N PHE A 166 -16.37 0.10 9.17
CA PHE A 166 -17.04 -0.51 8.01
C PHE A 166 -18.56 -0.57 8.19
N GLY A 167 -19.06 -0.84 9.41
CA GLY A 167 -20.48 -0.83 9.72
C GLY A 167 -21.13 0.54 9.55
N LYS A 168 -20.39 1.62 9.84
CA LYS A 168 -20.88 3.00 9.73
C LYS A 168 -20.89 3.52 8.29
N VAL A 169 -19.84 3.25 7.49
CA VAL A 169 -19.72 3.79 6.13
C VAL A 169 -20.01 2.79 5.02
N GLY A 170 -20.20 1.51 5.34
CA GLY A 170 -20.42 0.43 4.37
C GLY A 170 -19.13 -0.06 3.71
N LYS A 171 -19.26 -1.07 2.84
CA LYS A 171 -18.12 -1.74 2.18
C LYS A 171 -17.35 -0.83 1.23
N GLU A 172 -18.05 0.04 0.52
CA GLU A 172 -17.49 1.01 -0.42
C GLU A 172 -17.11 2.34 0.28
N GLY A 173 -17.33 2.41 1.59
CA GLY A 173 -17.10 3.60 2.38
C GLY A 173 -15.62 3.90 2.57
N VAL A 174 -15.29 5.18 2.71
CA VAL A 174 -13.92 5.65 2.93
C VAL A 174 -13.60 5.60 4.41
N ILE A 175 -12.47 4.99 4.75
CA ILE A 175 -11.92 4.96 6.10
C ILE A 175 -10.51 5.50 6.04
N THR A 176 -10.18 6.48 6.88
CA THR A 176 -8.85 7.08 7.03
C THR A 176 -8.32 6.86 8.43
N VAL A 177 -7.02 6.93 8.61
CA VAL A 177 -6.34 6.74 9.90
C VAL A 177 -5.60 8.00 10.27
N GLU A 178 -5.95 8.59 11.41
CA GLU A 178 -5.39 9.83 11.92
C GLU A 178 -4.81 9.66 13.32
N GLU A 179 -3.97 10.59 13.72
CA GLU A 179 -3.43 10.64 15.09
C GLU A 179 -4.43 11.29 16.03
N ALA A 180 -4.75 10.62 17.14
CA ALA A 180 -5.56 11.20 18.19
C ALA A 180 -4.75 12.22 18.99
N LYS A 181 -5.43 13.22 19.56
CA LYS A 181 -4.81 14.17 20.51
C LYS A 181 -4.60 13.57 21.92
N GLY A 182 -5.18 12.40 22.17
CA GLY A 182 -5.14 11.70 23.44
C GLY A 182 -4.62 10.26 23.31
N THR A 183 -4.81 9.48 24.38
CA THR A 183 -4.35 8.08 24.45
C THR A 183 -5.36 7.08 23.89
N ASP A 184 -6.62 7.49 23.77
CA ASP A 184 -7.71 6.60 23.37
C ASP A 184 -7.82 6.54 21.84
N THR A 185 -8.06 5.33 21.33
CA THR A 185 -8.33 5.11 19.91
C THR A 185 -9.84 5.10 19.69
N THR A 186 -10.34 5.93 18.78
CA THR A 186 -11.78 6.13 18.53
C THR A 186 -12.10 6.11 17.04
N VAL A 187 -13.39 5.93 16.72
CA VAL A 187 -13.93 5.99 15.36
C VAL A 187 -15.03 7.04 15.29
N ASP A 188 -14.83 8.03 14.45
CA ASP A 188 -15.83 9.04 14.14
C ASP A 188 -16.17 9.04 12.64
N VAL A 189 -17.42 9.42 12.31
CA VAL A 189 -17.82 9.63 10.91
C VAL A 189 -18.01 11.13 10.70
N VAL A 190 -17.30 11.64 9.70
CA VAL A 190 -17.31 13.06 9.34
C VAL A 190 -17.79 13.24 7.90
N GLU A 191 -18.25 14.44 7.56
CA GLU A 191 -18.56 14.80 6.19
C GLU A 191 -17.30 14.72 5.34
N GLY A 192 -17.36 14.01 4.23
CA GLY A 192 -16.18 13.81 3.40
C GLY A 192 -16.46 13.03 2.12
N MET A 193 -15.47 12.97 1.25
CA MET A 193 -15.58 12.28 -0.04
C MET A 193 -14.22 11.78 -0.50
N GLN A 194 -14.20 10.64 -1.15
CA GLN A 194 -13.04 10.19 -1.95
C GLN A 194 -13.40 10.10 -3.43
N PHE A 195 -12.45 10.47 -4.29
CA PHE A 195 -12.58 10.28 -5.74
C PHE A 195 -11.26 9.79 -6.35
N ASP A 196 -11.37 9.07 -7.46
CA ASP A 196 -10.32 8.35 -8.16
C ASP A 196 -9.45 9.26 -9.04
N ARG A 197 -8.76 10.22 -8.42
CA ARG A 197 -7.73 11.07 -9.03
C ARG A 197 -6.64 11.34 -8.01
N GLY A 198 -5.42 10.94 -8.31
CA GLY A 198 -4.25 11.24 -7.50
C GLY A 198 -3.56 12.54 -7.87
N TYR A 199 -2.43 12.81 -7.23
CA TYR A 199 -1.65 14.02 -7.48
C TYR A 199 -1.11 14.06 -8.93
N GLN A 200 -1.12 15.25 -9.53
CA GLN A 200 -0.61 15.43 -10.91
C GLN A 200 0.92 15.36 -10.99
N SER A 201 1.61 15.44 -9.87
CA SER A 201 3.07 15.33 -9.80
C SER A 201 3.50 14.69 -8.49
N PRO A 202 4.43 13.69 -8.52
CA PRO A 202 4.99 13.09 -7.31
C PRO A 202 5.71 14.11 -6.41
N TYR A 203 6.12 15.24 -6.97
CA TYR A 203 6.75 16.32 -6.20
C TYR A 203 5.80 17.04 -5.24
N PHE A 204 4.48 16.81 -5.31
CA PHE A 204 3.52 17.29 -4.32
C PHE A 204 3.52 16.46 -3.03
N VAL A 205 4.09 15.28 -3.03
CA VAL A 205 4.19 14.39 -1.85
C VAL A 205 4.82 15.13 -0.66
N THR A 206 4.16 15.03 0.49
CA THR A 206 4.63 15.59 1.78
C THR A 206 5.16 14.49 2.69
N ASN A 207 4.64 13.26 2.54
CA ASN A 207 5.07 12.07 3.25
C ASN A 207 5.68 11.06 2.26
N PRO A 208 7.01 11.05 2.09
CA PRO A 208 7.68 10.16 1.13
C PRO A 208 7.58 8.67 1.50
N GLU A 209 7.45 8.35 2.78
CA GLU A 209 7.38 6.95 3.25
C GLU A 209 6.08 6.28 2.75
N LYS A 210 4.97 7.03 2.81
CA LYS A 210 3.64 6.57 2.35
C LYS A 210 3.28 7.05 0.94
N MET A 211 4.14 7.83 0.28
CA MET A 211 3.86 8.47 -1.01
C MET A 211 2.56 9.29 -1.02
N LEU A 212 2.28 9.99 0.08
CA LEU A 212 1.07 10.79 0.28
C LEU A 212 1.39 12.29 0.23
N ALA A 213 0.49 13.07 -0.38
CA ALA A 213 0.43 14.51 -0.18
C ALA A 213 -0.70 14.81 0.83
N GLU A 214 -0.34 15.30 1.99
CA GLU A 214 -1.26 15.63 3.07
C GLU A 214 -1.30 17.16 3.24
N LEU A 215 -2.52 17.72 3.22
CA LEU A 215 -2.76 19.14 3.39
C LEU A 215 -3.69 19.36 4.59
N GLU A 216 -3.19 20.06 5.59
CA GLU A 216 -3.94 20.43 6.79
C GLU A 216 -4.66 21.75 6.60
N ASN A 217 -5.95 21.79 6.94
CA ASN A 217 -6.82 22.96 6.82
C ASN A 217 -6.66 23.70 5.49
N PRO A 218 -6.71 22.97 4.32
CA PRO A 218 -6.49 23.59 3.03
C PRO A 218 -7.67 24.43 2.57
N TYR A 219 -7.36 25.45 1.78
CA TYR A 219 -8.30 25.98 0.82
C TYR A 219 -8.37 25.05 -0.40
N ILE A 220 -9.53 24.99 -1.05
CA ILE A 220 -9.80 24.13 -2.20
C ILE A 220 -10.31 25.01 -3.35
N LEU A 221 -9.51 25.10 -4.41
CA LEU A 221 -9.87 25.79 -5.64
C LEU A 221 -10.43 24.79 -6.64
N LEU A 222 -11.67 25.03 -7.10
CA LEU A 222 -12.38 24.19 -8.04
C LEU A 222 -12.50 24.91 -9.38
N VAL A 223 -11.89 24.38 -10.44
CA VAL A 223 -11.86 25.01 -11.76
C VAL A 223 -12.31 24.03 -12.84
N GLU A 224 -13.28 24.41 -13.66
CA GLU A 224 -13.80 23.55 -14.71
C GLU A 224 -12.81 23.33 -15.86
N LYS A 225 -12.00 24.35 -16.17
CA LYS A 225 -11.06 24.35 -17.31
C LYS A 225 -9.65 23.90 -16.93
N LYS A 226 -8.82 23.72 -17.94
CA LYS A 226 -7.37 23.53 -17.77
C LYS A 226 -6.70 24.84 -17.34
N ILE A 227 -5.62 24.70 -16.58
CA ILE A 227 -4.78 25.80 -16.12
C ILE A 227 -3.36 25.58 -16.65
N SER A 228 -2.94 26.42 -17.58
CA SER A 228 -1.60 26.34 -18.20
C SER A 228 -0.69 27.52 -17.87
N SER A 229 -1.29 28.67 -17.52
CA SER A 229 -0.57 29.90 -17.21
C SER A 229 -0.52 30.18 -15.72
N MET A 230 0.67 30.43 -15.20
CA MET A 230 0.85 30.83 -13.79
C MET A 230 0.15 32.16 -13.48
N LYS A 231 0.04 33.06 -14.46
CA LYS A 231 -0.61 34.35 -14.30
C LYS A 231 -2.06 34.23 -13.86
N GLU A 232 -2.77 33.21 -14.36
CA GLU A 232 -4.16 32.94 -13.96
C GLU A 232 -4.31 32.58 -12.48
N LEU A 233 -3.29 31.95 -11.88
CA LEU A 233 -3.30 31.53 -10.49
C LEU A 233 -2.85 32.60 -9.50
N LEU A 234 -2.18 33.67 -9.93
CA LEU A 234 -1.62 34.69 -9.03
C LEU A 234 -2.64 35.31 -8.08
N PRO A 235 -3.88 35.66 -8.52
CA PRO A 235 -4.87 36.25 -7.61
C PRO A 235 -5.23 35.36 -6.41
N VAL A 236 -5.14 34.04 -6.59
CA VAL A 236 -5.41 33.05 -5.53
C VAL A 236 -4.15 32.74 -4.72
N LEU A 237 -3.01 32.59 -5.39
CA LEU A 237 -1.78 32.15 -4.75
C LEU A 237 -1.16 33.20 -3.82
N GLU A 238 -1.23 34.48 -4.19
CA GLU A 238 -0.64 35.54 -3.38
C GLU A 238 -1.25 35.65 -1.98
N PRO A 239 -2.59 35.71 -1.80
CA PRO A 239 -3.20 35.73 -0.48
C PRO A 239 -2.93 34.45 0.33
N ILE A 240 -2.91 33.28 -0.34
CA ILE A 240 -2.64 31.97 0.31
C ILE A 240 -1.19 31.90 0.81
N ALA A 241 -0.23 32.33 -0.01
CA ALA A 241 1.18 32.36 0.37
C ALA A 241 1.42 33.32 1.53
N GLN A 242 0.83 34.53 1.51
CA GLN A 242 0.91 35.51 2.59
C GLN A 242 0.30 34.99 3.89
N GLY A 243 -0.82 34.24 3.79
CA GLY A 243 -1.49 33.63 4.93
C GLY A 243 -0.82 32.34 5.44
N GLY A 244 0.19 31.79 4.75
CA GLY A 244 0.85 30.53 5.09
C GLY A 244 -0.08 29.30 5.03
N LYS A 245 -1.18 29.41 4.31
CA LYS A 245 -2.22 28.37 4.21
C LYS A 245 -1.87 27.33 3.15
N SER A 246 -2.49 26.14 3.29
CA SER A 246 -2.40 25.09 2.29
C SER A 246 -3.46 25.30 1.20
N LEU A 247 -3.16 24.89 -0.05
CA LEU A 247 -4.08 24.95 -1.17
C LEU A 247 -4.13 23.63 -1.93
N LEU A 248 -5.33 23.13 -2.17
CA LEU A 248 -5.60 22.10 -3.16
C LEU A 248 -6.21 22.73 -4.41
N ILE A 249 -5.67 22.42 -5.58
CA ILE A 249 -6.27 22.79 -6.87
C ILE A 249 -6.90 21.54 -7.49
N ILE A 250 -8.20 21.60 -7.75
CA ILE A 250 -8.94 20.58 -8.50
C ILE A 250 -9.39 21.21 -9.81
N SER A 251 -8.80 20.80 -10.91
CA SER A 251 -9.10 21.34 -12.24
C SER A 251 -9.16 20.23 -13.29
N GLU A 252 -9.62 20.55 -14.50
CA GLU A 252 -9.50 19.59 -15.60
C GLU A 252 -8.08 19.06 -15.74
N GLU A 253 -7.09 19.96 -15.72
CA GLU A 253 -5.67 19.67 -15.71
C GLU A 253 -4.88 20.92 -15.34
N VAL A 254 -3.81 20.77 -14.56
CA VAL A 254 -2.78 21.80 -14.44
C VAL A 254 -1.58 21.35 -15.28
N GLU A 255 -1.17 22.14 -16.26
CA GLU A 255 -0.13 21.73 -17.20
C GLU A 255 0.90 22.84 -17.46
N GLY A 256 1.97 22.49 -18.17
CA GLY A 256 2.95 23.43 -18.68
C GLY A 256 3.65 24.27 -17.60
N GLU A 257 3.70 25.59 -17.83
CA GLU A 257 4.35 26.57 -16.94
C GLU A 257 3.72 26.59 -15.55
N ALA A 258 2.38 26.48 -15.46
CA ALA A 258 1.67 26.51 -14.21
C ALA A 258 2.10 25.34 -13.30
N LEU A 259 2.08 24.10 -13.79
CA LEU A 259 2.48 22.93 -13.02
C LEU A 259 3.95 23.01 -12.57
N ALA A 260 4.85 23.37 -13.50
CA ALA A 260 6.27 23.48 -13.19
C ALA A 260 6.53 24.51 -12.09
N THR A 261 5.86 25.68 -12.15
CA THR A 261 6.03 26.73 -11.16
C THR A 261 5.45 26.35 -9.80
N LEU A 262 4.29 25.68 -9.75
CA LEU A 262 3.73 25.16 -8.49
C LEU A 262 4.68 24.17 -7.83
N VAL A 263 5.23 23.23 -8.59
CA VAL A 263 6.19 22.24 -8.11
C VAL A 263 7.45 22.92 -7.55
N VAL A 264 8.04 23.86 -8.28
CA VAL A 264 9.25 24.58 -7.83
C VAL A 264 8.99 25.35 -6.51
N ASN A 265 7.85 26.05 -6.41
CA ASN A 265 7.51 26.81 -5.20
C ASN A 265 7.20 25.90 -4.00
N LYS A 266 6.58 24.73 -4.24
CA LYS A 266 6.38 23.71 -3.21
C LYS A 266 7.73 23.16 -2.71
N LEU A 267 8.65 22.82 -3.62
CA LEU A 267 9.98 22.30 -3.27
C LEU A 267 10.82 23.33 -2.49
N ARG A 268 10.65 24.61 -2.81
CA ARG A 268 11.28 25.71 -2.04
C ARG A 268 10.63 25.99 -0.70
N GLY A 269 9.51 25.34 -0.38
CA GLY A 269 8.75 25.59 0.85
C GLY A 269 7.98 26.90 0.87
N SER A 270 7.91 27.63 -0.27
CA SER A 270 7.17 28.90 -0.39
C SER A 270 5.66 28.70 -0.45
N LEU A 271 5.19 27.54 -0.93
CA LEU A 271 3.79 27.17 -1.03
C LEU A 271 3.57 25.76 -0.49
N LYS A 272 2.48 25.60 0.28
CA LYS A 272 1.94 24.30 0.70
C LYS A 272 0.79 23.96 -0.27
N ILE A 273 1.09 23.24 -1.34
CA ILE A 273 0.15 23.07 -2.44
C ILE A 273 0.19 21.68 -3.04
N ALA A 274 -0.96 21.23 -3.53
CA ALA A 274 -1.09 20.08 -4.41
C ALA A 274 -2.10 20.38 -5.52
N ALA A 275 -1.98 19.68 -6.65
CA ALA A 275 -2.92 19.76 -7.76
C ALA A 275 -3.34 18.36 -8.18
N VAL A 276 -4.64 18.19 -8.42
CA VAL A 276 -5.27 16.95 -8.86
C VAL A 276 -6.20 17.21 -10.04
N LYS A 277 -6.43 16.19 -10.87
CA LYS A 277 -7.43 16.28 -11.93
C LYS A 277 -8.84 16.16 -11.36
N ALA A 278 -9.77 16.92 -11.89
CA ALA A 278 -11.18 16.78 -11.56
C ALA A 278 -11.71 15.39 -11.96
N PRO A 279 -12.53 14.74 -11.13
CA PRO A 279 -13.07 13.41 -11.43
C PRO A 279 -14.11 13.48 -12.57
N GLY A 280 -14.19 12.41 -13.38
CA GLY A 280 -15.12 12.31 -14.49
C GLY A 280 -14.71 13.08 -15.76
N PHE A 281 -15.58 13.10 -16.74
CA PHE A 281 -15.43 13.77 -18.03
C PHE A 281 -16.74 14.44 -18.44
N GLY A 282 -16.67 15.55 -19.21
CA GLY A 282 -17.83 16.27 -19.71
C GLY A 282 -18.80 16.68 -18.59
N ASP A 283 -20.10 16.47 -18.79
CA ASP A 283 -21.13 16.87 -17.83
C ASP A 283 -21.01 16.17 -16.46
N ARG A 284 -20.45 14.96 -16.45
CA ARG A 284 -20.16 14.29 -15.18
C ARG A 284 -19.09 15.01 -14.37
N ARG A 285 -18.04 15.50 -15.02
CA ARG A 285 -17.00 16.29 -14.35
C ARG A 285 -17.61 17.54 -13.71
N LYS A 286 -18.49 18.24 -14.45
CA LYS A 286 -19.22 19.39 -13.91
C LYS A 286 -20.02 19.02 -12.67
N ALA A 287 -20.80 17.94 -12.75
CA ALA A 287 -21.63 17.47 -11.65
C ALA A 287 -20.80 17.04 -10.42
N MET A 288 -19.64 16.38 -10.64
CA MET A 288 -18.72 16.00 -9.55
C MET A 288 -18.04 17.21 -8.92
N LEU A 289 -17.62 18.22 -9.72
CA LEU A 289 -17.09 19.47 -9.17
C LEU A 289 -18.12 20.21 -8.32
N GLU A 290 -19.39 20.22 -8.73
CA GLU A 290 -20.49 20.78 -7.92
C GLU A 290 -20.69 20.01 -6.60
N ASP A 291 -20.63 18.67 -6.63
CA ASP A 291 -20.73 17.85 -5.44
C ASP A 291 -19.59 18.17 -4.45
N ILE A 292 -18.36 18.32 -4.95
CA ILE A 292 -17.19 18.73 -4.15
C ILE A 292 -17.37 20.17 -3.63
N ALA A 293 -17.88 21.09 -4.47
CA ALA A 293 -18.14 22.47 -4.05
C ALA A 293 -19.14 22.54 -2.90
N ILE A 294 -20.23 21.78 -2.97
CA ILE A 294 -21.24 21.71 -1.91
C ILE A 294 -20.66 21.11 -0.63
N LEU A 295 -19.85 20.04 -0.76
CA LEU A 295 -19.17 19.38 0.37
C LEU A 295 -18.20 20.31 1.09
N THR A 296 -17.46 21.13 0.35
CA THR A 296 -16.38 21.96 0.88
C THR A 296 -16.80 23.42 1.15
N GLY A 297 -18.01 23.78 0.76
CA GLY A 297 -18.52 25.15 0.86
C GLY A 297 -17.93 26.11 -0.16
N GLY A 298 -17.29 25.60 -1.23
CA GLY A 298 -16.68 26.38 -2.29
C GLY A 298 -17.60 26.69 -3.46
N THR A 299 -17.04 27.34 -4.48
CA THR A 299 -17.70 27.68 -5.74
C THR A 299 -16.88 27.12 -6.90
N VAL A 300 -17.54 26.49 -7.88
CA VAL A 300 -16.86 26.05 -9.10
C VAL A 300 -16.60 27.26 -9.99
N ILE A 301 -15.35 27.48 -10.34
CA ILE A 301 -14.95 28.53 -11.28
C ILE A 301 -15.19 28.03 -12.70
N SER A 302 -16.27 28.51 -13.30
CA SER A 302 -16.73 28.13 -14.64
C SER A 302 -17.11 29.39 -15.42
N GLU A 303 -16.57 29.53 -16.62
CA GLU A 303 -16.88 30.65 -17.52
C GLU A 303 -18.36 30.63 -17.95
N GLU A 304 -18.95 29.43 -18.04
CA GLU A 304 -20.40 29.30 -18.36
C GLU A 304 -21.28 29.89 -17.26
N GLN A 305 -20.80 29.86 -15.99
CA GLN A 305 -21.48 30.46 -14.84
C GLN A 305 -21.08 31.91 -14.59
N GLY A 306 -20.21 32.48 -15.42
CA GLY A 306 -19.74 33.87 -15.34
C GLY A 306 -18.56 34.08 -14.38
N PHE A 307 -17.95 33.00 -13.86
CA PHE A 307 -16.78 33.08 -12.99
C PHE A 307 -15.48 32.91 -13.79
N THR A 308 -14.55 33.86 -13.63
CA THR A 308 -13.21 33.80 -14.22
C THR A 308 -12.12 33.79 -13.15
N MET A 309 -10.94 33.28 -13.47
CA MET A 309 -9.83 33.19 -12.53
C MET A 309 -9.37 34.56 -11.99
N ASP A 310 -9.53 35.61 -12.78
CA ASP A 310 -9.14 36.99 -12.39
C ASP A 310 -10.02 37.57 -11.26
N ASN A 311 -11.22 37.02 -11.08
CA ASN A 311 -12.20 37.48 -10.09
C ASN A 311 -12.37 36.53 -8.88
N VAL A 312 -11.49 35.53 -8.74
CA VAL A 312 -11.57 34.58 -7.63
C VAL A 312 -11.14 35.25 -6.32
N THR A 313 -11.99 35.13 -5.31
CA THR A 313 -11.72 35.57 -3.94
C THR A 313 -11.55 34.36 -3.01
N LEU A 314 -10.94 34.58 -1.83
CA LEU A 314 -10.78 33.51 -0.83
C LEU A 314 -12.13 32.94 -0.35
N GLU A 315 -13.20 33.73 -0.37
CA GLU A 315 -14.55 33.31 0.03
C GLU A 315 -15.18 32.31 -0.96
N MET A 316 -14.69 32.28 -2.20
CA MET A 316 -15.15 31.33 -3.22
C MET A 316 -14.43 29.97 -3.12
N LEU A 317 -13.35 29.91 -2.34
CA LEU A 317 -12.61 28.66 -2.12
C LEU A 317 -13.32 27.78 -1.12
N GLY A 318 -13.38 26.48 -1.44
CA GLY A 318 -13.81 25.48 -0.46
C GLY A 318 -12.77 25.31 0.66
N THR A 319 -13.18 24.67 1.75
CA THR A 319 -12.34 24.32 2.88
C THR A 319 -12.57 22.89 3.34
N ALA A 320 -11.59 22.30 3.99
CA ALA A 320 -11.70 21.01 4.67
C ALA A 320 -10.76 21.01 5.88
N GLU A 321 -10.96 20.08 6.80
CA GLU A 321 -10.02 19.85 7.89
C GLU A 321 -8.72 19.25 7.37
N LYS A 322 -8.83 18.24 6.50
CA LYS A 322 -7.69 17.58 5.90
C LYS A 322 -7.97 17.11 4.48
N VAL A 323 -6.94 17.08 3.65
CA VAL A 323 -6.96 16.40 2.35
C VAL A 323 -5.77 15.47 2.25
N GLN A 324 -6.03 14.22 1.86
CA GLN A 324 -5.01 13.21 1.58
C GLN A 324 -5.06 12.82 0.11
N ILE A 325 -3.91 12.80 -0.54
CA ILE A 325 -3.80 12.50 -1.96
C ILE A 325 -2.70 11.44 -2.14
N ASP A 326 -3.08 10.30 -2.65
CA ASP A 326 -2.14 9.28 -3.12
C ASP A 326 -1.95 9.35 -4.65
N LYS A 327 -1.31 8.36 -5.26
CA LYS A 327 -1.09 8.32 -6.72
C LYS A 327 -2.39 8.14 -7.52
N ASP A 328 -3.43 7.58 -6.92
CA ASP A 328 -4.66 7.16 -7.58
C ASP A 328 -5.89 7.92 -7.07
N ASN A 329 -5.90 8.34 -5.81
CA ASN A 329 -7.08 8.86 -5.11
C ASN A 329 -6.83 10.21 -4.41
N THR A 330 -7.90 10.96 -4.23
CA THR A 330 -7.97 12.14 -3.37
C THR A 330 -9.10 11.97 -2.38
N THR A 331 -8.80 12.09 -1.08
CA THR A 331 -9.77 12.01 0.03
C THR A 331 -9.87 13.37 0.71
N ILE A 332 -11.07 13.92 0.76
CA ILE A 332 -11.43 15.13 1.49
C ILE A 332 -12.09 14.71 2.80
N VAL A 333 -11.53 15.12 3.92
CA VAL A 333 -12.00 14.80 5.26
C VAL A 333 -12.55 16.04 5.91
N ASN A 334 -13.76 15.95 6.45
CA ASN A 334 -14.46 17.02 7.15
C ASN A 334 -14.52 18.31 6.32
N GLY A 335 -15.25 18.24 5.18
CA GLY A 335 -15.46 19.39 4.30
C GLY A 335 -16.23 20.50 5.01
N GLY A 336 -15.86 21.76 4.74
CA GLY A 336 -16.46 22.94 5.35
C GLY A 336 -17.83 23.37 4.78
N GLY A 337 -18.52 22.48 4.05
CA GLY A 337 -19.84 22.74 3.47
C GLY A 337 -20.97 22.75 4.50
N ASP A 338 -22.08 23.36 4.10
CA ASP A 338 -23.30 23.37 4.89
C ASP A 338 -24.05 22.04 4.82
N GLU A 339 -24.29 21.39 5.96
CA GLU A 339 -24.94 20.08 6.07
C GLU A 339 -26.33 20.06 5.40
N ALA A 340 -27.09 21.16 5.48
CA ALA A 340 -28.40 21.24 4.84
C ALA A 340 -28.29 21.25 3.31
N LYS A 341 -27.25 21.91 2.75
CA LYS A 341 -26.97 21.89 1.31
C LYS A 341 -26.52 20.50 0.85
N ILE A 342 -25.68 19.81 1.62
CA ILE A 342 -25.24 18.44 1.34
C ILE A 342 -26.47 17.49 1.32
N LYS A 343 -27.33 17.55 2.33
CA LYS A 343 -28.58 16.76 2.37
C LYS A 343 -29.51 17.10 1.19
N GLY A 344 -29.61 18.37 0.83
CA GLY A 344 -30.38 18.80 -0.34
C GLY A 344 -29.83 18.22 -1.64
N ARG A 345 -28.50 18.19 -1.82
CA ARG A 345 -27.84 17.58 -2.98
C ARG A 345 -28.06 16.07 -3.04
N VAL A 346 -27.93 15.38 -1.91
CA VAL A 346 -28.25 13.95 -1.78
C VAL A 346 -29.69 13.65 -2.21
N ALA A 347 -30.67 14.45 -1.76
CA ALA A 347 -32.05 14.31 -2.17
C ALA A 347 -32.27 14.55 -3.67
N GLN A 348 -31.56 15.53 -4.25
CA GLN A 348 -31.57 15.80 -5.70
C GLN A 348 -31.05 14.63 -6.52
N ILE A 349 -29.92 14.02 -6.12
CA ILE A 349 -29.34 12.86 -6.80
C ILE A 349 -30.31 11.67 -6.73
N LYS A 350 -30.93 11.42 -5.56
CA LYS A 350 -31.94 10.36 -5.41
C LYS A 350 -33.14 10.55 -6.35
N ALA A 351 -33.67 11.77 -6.44
CA ALA A 351 -34.74 12.08 -7.38
C ALA A 351 -34.36 11.87 -8.85
N GLN A 352 -33.11 12.20 -9.22
CA GLN A 352 -32.56 11.92 -10.55
C GLN A 352 -32.48 10.41 -10.83
N MET A 353 -32.09 9.59 -9.85
CA MET A 353 -32.05 8.12 -9.98
C MET A 353 -33.42 7.51 -10.21
N GLU A 354 -34.48 8.07 -9.61
CA GLU A 354 -35.86 7.60 -9.80
C GLU A 354 -36.41 7.96 -11.18
N THR A 355 -35.97 9.06 -11.76
CA THR A 355 -36.49 9.58 -13.03
C THR A 355 -35.70 9.12 -14.25
N THR A 356 -34.44 8.67 -14.10
CA THR A 356 -33.61 8.19 -15.22
C THR A 356 -34.10 6.86 -15.77
N THR A 357 -34.14 6.74 -17.09
CA THR A 357 -34.49 5.51 -17.81
C THR A 357 -33.24 4.72 -18.24
N SER A 358 -32.05 5.29 -18.08
CA SER A 358 -30.77 4.67 -18.43
C SER A 358 -30.19 3.94 -17.23
N ASP A 359 -29.98 2.65 -17.35
CA ASP A 359 -29.35 1.83 -16.30
C ASP A 359 -27.92 2.30 -16.01
N TYR A 360 -27.19 2.71 -17.05
CA TYR A 360 -25.86 3.28 -16.93
C TYR A 360 -25.84 4.60 -16.15
N ASP A 361 -26.79 5.53 -16.44
CA ASP A 361 -26.86 6.78 -15.69
C ASP A 361 -27.30 6.55 -14.25
N ARG A 362 -28.21 5.58 -14.02
CA ARG A 362 -28.61 5.17 -12.68
C ARG A 362 -27.43 4.66 -11.88
N GLU A 363 -26.59 3.80 -12.46
CA GLU A 363 -25.36 3.30 -11.81
C GLU A 363 -24.43 4.46 -11.43
N LYS A 364 -24.21 5.41 -12.35
CA LYS A 364 -23.32 6.56 -12.09
C LYS A 364 -23.88 7.56 -11.09
N LEU A 365 -25.18 7.72 -11.02
CA LEU A 365 -25.83 8.50 -9.97
C LEU A 365 -25.73 7.79 -8.62
N GLN A 366 -25.82 6.45 -8.60
CA GLN A 366 -25.62 5.66 -7.38
C GLN A 366 -24.18 5.77 -6.85
N GLU A 367 -23.15 5.71 -7.71
CA GLU A 367 -21.77 5.97 -7.33
C GLU A 367 -21.59 7.36 -6.71
N ARG A 368 -22.15 8.40 -7.32
CA ARG A 368 -22.10 9.77 -6.79
C ARG A 368 -22.80 9.87 -5.43
N LEU A 369 -23.99 9.27 -5.32
CA LEU A 369 -24.74 9.23 -4.06
C LEU A 369 -23.92 8.57 -2.95
N ALA A 370 -23.32 7.40 -3.22
CA ALA A 370 -22.49 6.68 -2.26
C ALA A 370 -21.30 7.54 -1.79
N LYS A 371 -20.62 8.22 -2.71
CA LYS A 371 -19.49 9.10 -2.38
C LYS A 371 -19.88 10.32 -1.55
N LEU A 372 -21.04 10.92 -1.79
CA LEU A 372 -21.48 12.13 -1.10
C LEU A 372 -22.20 11.83 0.23
N ALA A 373 -23.01 10.76 0.28
CA ALA A 373 -23.84 10.43 1.43
C ALA A 373 -23.14 9.54 2.46
N GLY A 374 -22.07 8.83 2.06
CA GLY A 374 -21.38 7.86 2.91
C GLY A 374 -20.49 8.49 3.99
N GLY A 375 -20.05 9.72 3.78
CA GLY A 375 -19.05 10.36 4.64
C GLY A 375 -17.69 9.65 4.61
N VAL A 376 -16.83 10.01 5.57
CA VAL A 376 -15.53 9.37 5.81
C VAL A 376 -15.48 8.94 7.26
N ALA A 377 -15.22 7.64 7.50
CA ALA A 377 -14.90 7.18 8.85
C ALA A 377 -13.44 7.52 9.15
N VAL A 378 -13.19 8.18 10.25
CA VAL A 378 -11.85 8.53 10.71
C VAL A 378 -11.52 7.69 11.94
N LEU A 379 -10.48 6.87 11.82
CA LEU A 379 -9.89 6.13 12.93
C LEU A 379 -8.81 6.99 13.58
N TYR A 380 -9.12 7.58 14.73
CA TYR A 380 -8.15 8.33 15.51
C TYR A 380 -7.36 7.39 16.40
N VAL A 381 -6.07 7.21 16.11
CA VAL A 381 -5.19 6.31 16.85
C VAL A 381 -4.55 7.06 18.00
N GLY A 382 -4.80 6.60 19.24
CA GLY A 382 -4.22 7.16 20.46
C GLY A 382 -3.13 6.27 21.06
N ALA A 383 -2.08 6.90 21.61
CA ALA A 383 -0.99 6.22 22.33
C ALA A 383 -0.33 7.16 23.36
N ALA A 384 0.47 6.58 24.28
CA ALA A 384 1.15 7.32 25.32
C ALA A 384 2.45 8.00 24.84
N SER A 385 3.04 7.53 23.74
CA SER A 385 4.28 8.07 23.16
C SER A 385 4.20 8.14 21.64
N GLU A 386 5.02 9.01 21.04
CA GLU A 386 5.10 9.15 19.57
C GLU A 386 5.54 7.85 18.88
N VAL A 387 6.47 7.11 19.50
CA VAL A 387 6.94 5.82 18.95
C VAL A 387 5.82 4.78 18.94
N GLU A 388 5.07 4.67 20.03
CA GLU A 388 3.91 3.78 20.13
C GLU A 388 2.80 4.21 19.17
N MET A 389 2.57 5.52 19.04
CA MET A 389 1.59 6.09 18.11
C MET A 389 1.86 5.66 16.67
N LYS A 390 3.09 5.81 16.19
CA LYS A 390 3.49 5.42 14.83
C LYS A 390 3.34 3.92 14.61
N GLU A 391 3.83 3.09 15.55
CA GLU A 391 3.70 1.63 15.46
C GLU A 391 2.23 1.20 15.41
N LYS A 392 1.37 1.78 16.26
CA LYS A 392 -0.05 1.46 16.30
C LYS A 392 -0.79 1.94 15.04
N LYS A 393 -0.40 3.11 14.52
CA LYS A 393 -0.96 3.65 13.27
C LYS A 393 -0.62 2.74 12.07
N ASP A 394 0.63 2.28 11.96
CA ASP A 394 1.05 1.36 10.90
C ASP A 394 0.24 0.05 10.98
N ARG A 395 0.05 -0.53 12.17
CA ARG A 395 -0.79 -1.72 12.36
C ARG A 395 -2.26 -1.51 11.99
N VAL A 396 -2.82 -0.34 12.29
CA VAL A 396 -4.20 0.00 11.91
C VAL A 396 -4.32 0.16 10.40
N ASP A 397 -3.34 0.80 9.75
CA ASP A 397 -3.30 0.94 8.29
C ASP A 397 -3.23 -0.43 7.60
N ASP A 398 -2.33 -1.32 8.05
CA ASP A 398 -2.22 -2.70 7.53
C ASP A 398 -3.53 -3.47 7.69
N ALA A 399 -4.13 -3.40 8.88
CA ALA A 399 -5.39 -4.07 9.16
C ALA A 399 -6.56 -3.53 8.30
N LEU A 400 -6.58 -2.24 8.02
CA LEU A 400 -7.56 -1.62 7.13
C LEU A 400 -7.39 -2.11 5.69
N HIS A 401 -6.15 -2.14 5.18
CA HIS A 401 -5.86 -2.62 3.83
C HIS A 401 -6.19 -4.12 3.67
N ALA A 402 -5.78 -4.95 4.64
CA ALA A 402 -6.12 -6.37 4.66
C ALA A 402 -7.64 -6.60 4.67
N THR A 403 -8.38 -5.79 5.43
CA THR A 403 -9.84 -5.88 5.48
C THR A 403 -10.47 -5.51 4.14
N ARG A 404 -10.00 -4.46 3.46
CA ARG A 404 -10.44 -4.11 2.10
C ARG A 404 -10.16 -5.25 1.12
N ALA A 405 -8.95 -5.79 1.14
CA ALA A 405 -8.57 -6.93 0.30
C ALA A 405 -9.46 -8.16 0.53
N ALA A 406 -9.87 -8.41 1.78
CA ALA A 406 -10.81 -9.48 2.12
C ALA A 406 -12.23 -9.23 1.62
N VAL A 407 -12.70 -7.99 1.67
CA VAL A 407 -14.00 -7.61 1.12
C VAL A 407 -14.02 -7.76 -0.40
N GLU A 408 -12.91 -7.46 -1.08
CA GLU A 408 -12.78 -7.55 -2.54
C GLU A 408 -12.71 -8.99 -3.07
N GLU A 409 -11.85 -9.84 -2.52
CA GLU A 409 -11.58 -11.19 -3.06
C GLU A 409 -11.91 -12.32 -2.09
N GLY A 410 -12.49 -12.03 -0.93
CA GLY A 410 -12.82 -13.04 0.09
C GLY A 410 -11.61 -13.43 0.95
N ILE A 411 -11.82 -14.48 1.73
CA ILE A 411 -10.89 -14.98 2.75
C ILE A 411 -10.57 -16.47 2.55
N VAL A 412 -9.40 -16.87 3.00
CA VAL A 412 -8.94 -18.26 3.06
C VAL A 412 -8.46 -18.60 4.47
N ALA A 413 -8.22 -19.88 4.75
CA ALA A 413 -7.58 -20.31 5.99
C ALA A 413 -6.20 -19.66 6.13
N GLY A 414 -6.00 -18.94 7.23
CA GLY A 414 -4.81 -18.13 7.47
C GLY A 414 -3.59 -18.91 7.93
N GLY A 415 -2.55 -18.16 8.35
CA GLY A 415 -1.33 -18.75 8.89
C GLY A 415 -0.53 -19.61 7.91
N GLY A 416 -0.69 -19.40 6.60
CA GLY A 416 -0.06 -20.17 5.53
C GLY A 416 -0.75 -21.50 5.21
N VAL A 417 -1.87 -21.84 5.85
CA VAL A 417 -2.58 -23.11 5.67
C VAL A 417 -3.16 -23.22 4.25
N ALA A 418 -3.75 -22.16 3.70
CA ALA A 418 -4.28 -22.15 2.34
C ALA A 418 -3.21 -22.49 1.29
N LEU A 419 -1.98 -22.00 1.45
CA LEU A 419 -0.84 -22.34 0.60
C LEU A 419 -0.44 -23.81 0.73
N VAL A 420 -0.41 -24.35 1.95
CA VAL A 420 -0.13 -25.79 2.19
C VAL A 420 -1.22 -26.67 1.54
N ARG A 421 -2.49 -26.27 1.63
CA ARG A 421 -3.59 -26.99 0.93
C ARG A 421 -3.44 -26.96 -0.58
N ALA A 422 -2.97 -25.85 -1.15
CA ALA A 422 -2.74 -25.72 -2.58
C ALA A 422 -1.64 -26.67 -3.12
N ILE A 423 -0.77 -27.22 -2.25
CA ILE A 423 0.24 -28.22 -2.64
C ILE A 423 -0.37 -29.41 -3.38
N ALA A 424 -1.55 -29.84 -2.97
CA ALA A 424 -2.24 -30.98 -3.59
C ALA A 424 -2.53 -30.76 -5.08
N SER A 425 -2.83 -29.51 -5.49
CA SER A 425 -3.09 -29.16 -6.89
C SER A 425 -1.86 -29.28 -7.80
N LEU A 426 -0.67 -29.32 -7.22
CA LEU A 426 0.59 -29.48 -7.95
C LEU A 426 1.06 -30.93 -8.09
N ASN A 427 0.39 -31.91 -7.46
CA ASN A 427 0.87 -33.29 -7.44
C ASN A 427 0.86 -33.95 -8.81
N GLU A 428 -0.14 -33.64 -9.65
CA GLU A 428 -0.31 -34.19 -10.98
C GLU A 428 0.20 -33.22 -12.07
N LEU A 429 0.68 -32.05 -11.70
CA LEU A 429 1.19 -31.05 -12.64
C LEU A 429 2.61 -31.42 -13.07
N ASN A 430 2.78 -31.57 -14.38
CA ASN A 430 4.07 -31.89 -14.99
C ASN A 430 4.49 -30.79 -15.98
N GLY A 431 5.79 -30.57 -16.07
CA GLY A 431 6.40 -29.75 -17.11
C GLY A 431 6.53 -30.48 -18.44
N GLU A 432 6.88 -29.75 -19.49
CA GLU A 432 7.18 -30.31 -20.81
C GLU A 432 8.55 -31.03 -20.81
N ASN A 433 9.42 -30.69 -19.86
CA ASN A 433 10.72 -31.34 -19.65
C ASN A 433 11.04 -31.45 -18.13
N ALA A 434 12.19 -32.07 -17.83
CA ALA A 434 12.63 -32.33 -16.45
C ALA A 434 12.89 -31.04 -15.65
N ASP A 435 13.44 -30.02 -16.30
CA ASP A 435 13.76 -28.74 -15.64
C ASP A 435 12.50 -27.92 -15.36
N GLU A 436 11.52 -27.91 -16.27
CA GLU A 436 10.22 -27.31 -16.02
C GLU A 436 9.47 -28.03 -14.88
N THR A 437 9.52 -29.37 -14.84
CA THR A 437 8.98 -30.15 -13.71
C THR A 437 9.70 -29.81 -12.41
N THR A 438 11.01 -29.54 -12.44
CA THR A 438 11.77 -29.08 -11.29
C THR A 438 11.33 -27.69 -10.83
N GLY A 439 11.04 -26.78 -11.76
CA GLY A 439 10.44 -25.47 -11.46
C GLY A 439 9.12 -25.59 -10.67
N ILE A 440 8.26 -26.53 -11.05
CA ILE A 440 7.01 -26.82 -10.32
C ILE A 440 7.33 -27.30 -8.88
N LYS A 441 8.32 -28.18 -8.73
CA LYS A 441 8.74 -28.68 -7.40
C LYS A 441 9.33 -27.59 -6.52
N ILE A 442 10.01 -26.59 -7.09
CA ILE A 442 10.52 -25.42 -6.37
C ILE A 442 9.36 -24.65 -5.73
N VAL A 443 8.30 -24.35 -6.49
CA VAL A 443 7.10 -23.67 -5.94
C VAL A 443 6.42 -24.52 -4.89
N LYS A 444 6.25 -25.83 -5.15
CA LYS A 444 5.66 -26.77 -4.18
C LYS A 444 6.39 -26.72 -2.82
N ARG A 445 7.72 -26.62 -2.83
CA ARG A 445 8.53 -26.50 -1.59
C ARG A 445 8.44 -25.09 -0.99
N ALA A 446 8.43 -24.07 -1.82
CA ALA A 446 8.47 -22.67 -1.37
C ALA A 446 7.18 -22.26 -0.64
N ILE A 447 6.01 -22.74 -1.09
CA ILE A 447 4.72 -22.37 -0.48
C ILE A 447 4.48 -22.96 0.92
N GLU A 448 5.36 -23.84 1.41
CA GLU A 448 5.39 -24.28 2.81
C GLU A 448 6.07 -23.24 3.73
N GLU A 449 6.96 -22.39 3.20
CA GLU A 449 7.82 -21.53 4.02
C GLU A 449 7.07 -20.51 4.87
N PRO A 450 5.95 -19.90 4.46
CA PRO A 450 5.21 -19.00 5.36
C PRO A 450 4.79 -19.67 6.65
N LEU A 451 4.17 -20.87 6.59
CA LEU A 451 3.82 -21.62 7.80
C LEU A 451 5.06 -22.03 8.59
N ARG A 452 6.13 -22.51 7.93
CA ARG A 452 7.41 -22.86 8.59
C ARG A 452 7.99 -21.68 9.36
N GLN A 453 7.97 -20.49 8.76
CA GLN A 453 8.50 -19.29 9.38
C GLN A 453 7.66 -18.83 10.58
N ILE A 454 6.32 -18.89 10.47
CA ILE A 454 5.41 -18.60 11.59
C ILE A 454 5.71 -19.52 12.78
N VAL A 455 5.86 -20.82 12.52
CA VAL A 455 6.20 -21.81 13.55
C VAL A 455 7.58 -21.57 14.15
N ALA A 456 8.58 -21.28 13.32
CA ALA A 456 9.94 -20.97 13.77
C ALA A 456 9.98 -19.71 14.67
N ASN A 457 9.24 -18.65 14.29
CA ASN A 457 9.12 -17.45 15.13
C ASN A 457 8.39 -17.73 16.47
N ALA A 458 7.55 -18.76 16.50
CA ALA A 458 6.90 -19.25 17.72
C ALA A 458 7.78 -20.18 18.57
N GLY A 459 8.96 -20.57 18.07
CA GLY A 459 9.90 -21.47 18.75
C GLY A 459 9.63 -22.95 18.51
N GLY A 460 8.76 -23.28 17.54
CA GLY A 460 8.40 -24.65 17.17
C GLY A 460 9.22 -25.20 15.99
N GLU A 461 9.02 -26.50 15.70
CA GLU A 461 9.67 -27.19 14.56
C GLU A 461 8.76 -27.17 13.32
N GLY A 462 9.08 -26.28 12.37
CA GLY A 462 8.25 -26.03 11.19
C GLY A 462 8.03 -27.27 10.31
N SER A 463 9.00 -28.19 10.22
CA SER A 463 8.90 -29.41 9.42
C SER A 463 7.79 -30.33 9.91
N VAL A 464 7.73 -30.53 11.22
CA VAL A 464 6.74 -31.40 11.88
C VAL A 464 5.34 -30.83 11.73
N ILE A 465 5.19 -29.53 11.98
CA ILE A 465 3.90 -28.85 11.91
C ILE A 465 3.36 -28.85 10.48
N VAL A 466 4.19 -28.52 9.48
CA VAL A 466 3.77 -28.53 8.06
C VAL A 466 3.34 -29.93 7.65
N ALA A 467 4.09 -30.99 7.99
CA ALA A 467 3.72 -32.36 7.68
C ALA A 467 2.34 -32.70 8.24
N LYS A 468 2.10 -32.39 9.53
CA LYS A 468 0.82 -32.67 10.19
C LYS A 468 -0.34 -31.85 9.63
N VAL A 469 -0.10 -30.58 9.27
CA VAL A 469 -1.10 -29.75 8.60
C VAL A 469 -1.41 -30.30 7.22
N ALA A 470 -0.41 -30.73 6.45
CA ALA A 470 -0.58 -31.29 5.10
C ALA A 470 -1.39 -32.62 5.10
N GLU A 471 -1.28 -33.44 6.15
CA GLU A 471 -2.07 -34.66 6.34
C GLU A 471 -3.55 -34.37 6.65
N GLY A 472 -3.85 -33.20 7.24
CA GLY A 472 -5.21 -32.79 7.58
C GLY A 472 -6.02 -32.36 6.35
N ASN A 473 -7.33 -32.23 6.52
CA ASN A 473 -8.27 -31.85 5.48
C ASN A 473 -8.95 -30.50 5.77
N GLY A 474 -9.46 -29.84 4.72
CA GLY A 474 -10.19 -28.58 4.83
C GLY A 474 -9.34 -27.49 5.52
N ASP A 475 -9.94 -26.81 6.47
CA ASP A 475 -9.33 -25.68 7.17
C ASP A 475 -8.53 -26.07 8.44
N PHE A 476 -8.24 -27.37 8.60
CA PHE A 476 -7.41 -27.84 9.71
C PHE A 476 -6.00 -27.25 9.61
N GLY A 477 -5.55 -26.55 10.64
CA GLY A 477 -4.28 -25.86 10.67
C GLY A 477 -3.70 -25.76 12.07
N TYR A 478 -2.66 -24.95 12.23
CA TYR A 478 -1.94 -24.76 13.47
C TYR A 478 -2.01 -23.30 13.94
N ASN A 479 -2.56 -23.09 15.13
CA ASN A 479 -2.58 -21.82 15.82
C ASN A 479 -1.26 -21.59 16.58
N ALA A 480 -0.35 -20.85 15.99
CA ALA A 480 0.96 -20.55 16.58
C ALA A 480 0.89 -19.66 17.85
N LYS A 481 -0.26 -19.01 18.12
CA LYS A 481 -0.47 -18.22 19.34
C LYS A 481 -0.66 -19.13 20.55
N THR A 482 -1.50 -20.18 20.42
CA THR A 482 -1.88 -21.10 21.51
C THR A 482 -1.15 -22.44 21.48
N ASP A 483 -0.39 -22.73 20.42
CA ASP A 483 0.28 -24.02 20.18
C ASP A 483 -0.70 -25.20 20.04
N GLU A 484 -1.80 -24.98 19.30
CA GLU A 484 -2.87 -25.95 19.13
C GLU A 484 -3.22 -26.15 17.65
N TYR A 485 -3.73 -27.36 17.34
CA TYR A 485 -4.30 -27.63 16.02
C TYR A 485 -5.80 -27.35 16.06
N VAL A 486 -6.27 -26.51 15.14
CA VAL A 486 -7.65 -26.01 15.11
C VAL A 486 -8.20 -25.98 13.67
N ASN A 487 -9.51 -25.82 13.54
CA ASN A 487 -10.09 -25.31 12.28
C ASN A 487 -9.81 -23.80 12.22
N MET A 488 -9.02 -23.39 11.22
CA MET A 488 -8.54 -22.01 11.12
C MET A 488 -9.66 -21.01 10.90
N LEU A 489 -10.65 -21.34 10.05
CA LEU A 489 -11.80 -20.46 9.79
C LEU A 489 -12.69 -20.31 11.03
N GLU A 490 -12.99 -21.40 11.76
CA GLU A 490 -13.78 -21.36 12.99
C GLU A 490 -13.04 -20.64 14.12
N ALA A 491 -11.71 -20.76 14.16
CA ALA A 491 -10.87 -20.06 15.13
C ALA A 491 -10.63 -18.57 14.77
N GLY A 492 -11.18 -18.09 13.64
CA GLY A 492 -11.00 -16.72 13.16
C GLY A 492 -9.59 -16.42 12.67
N ILE A 493 -8.76 -17.43 12.38
CA ILE A 493 -7.41 -17.27 11.84
C ILE A 493 -7.52 -17.33 10.31
N ILE A 494 -7.66 -16.18 9.70
CA ILE A 494 -8.01 -16.02 8.30
C ILE A 494 -7.09 -15.01 7.62
N ASP A 495 -6.77 -15.26 6.34
CA ASP A 495 -6.00 -14.35 5.51
C ASP A 495 -6.84 -13.88 4.32
N PRO A 496 -6.71 -12.64 3.84
CA PRO A 496 -7.34 -12.20 2.60
C PRO A 496 -6.77 -12.98 1.40
N THR A 497 -7.66 -13.48 0.54
CA THR A 497 -7.27 -14.23 -0.66
C THR A 497 -6.37 -13.39 -1.57
N LYS A 498 -6.70 -12.10 -1.75
CA LYS A 498 -5.92 -11.14 -2.54
C LYS A 498 -4.49 -11.01 -2.01
N VAL A 499 -4.32 -10.86 -0.69
CA VAL A 499 -3.01 -10.73 -0.04
C VAL A 499 -2.14 -11.97 -0.31
N THR A 500 -2.68 -13.17 -0.05
CA THR A 500 -1.95 -14.42 -0.23
C THR A 500 -1.57 -14.66 -1.70
N ARG A 501 -2.48 -14.36 -2.63
CA ARG A 501 -2.27 -14.50 -4.08
C ARG A 501 -1.20 -13.55 -4.60
N VAL A 502 -1.33 -12.25 -4.30
CA VAL A 502 -0.41 -11.20 -4.76
C VAL A 502 0.99 -11.42 -4.19
N ALA A 503 1.10 -11.87 -2.94
CA ALA A 503 2.39 -12.21 -2.33
C ALA A 503 3.12 -13.31 -3.12
N LEU A 504 2.41 -14.37 -3.54
CA LEU A 504 2.99 -15.45 -4.33
C LEU A 504 3.35 -15.00 -5.76
N GLU A 505 2.47 -14.26 -6.43
CA GLU A 505 2.69 -13.76 -7.80
C GLU A 505 3.92 -12.85 -7.88
N ASN A 506 4.04 -11.87 -6.97
CA ASN A 506 5.18 -10.95 -6.94
C ASN A 506 6.48 -11.67 -6.55
N ALA A 507 6.42 -12.57 -5.58
CA ALA A 507 7.58 -13.38 -5.19
C ALA A 507 8.10 -14.20 -6.36
N ALA A 508 7.23 -14.89 -7.09
CA ALA A 508 7.60 -15.73 -8.23
C ALA A 508 8.14 -14.91 -9.39
N SER A 509 7.52 -13.77 -9.69
CA SER A 509 7.94 -12.88 -10.78
C SER A 509 9.39 -12.42 -10.61
N VAL A 510 9.72 -11.86 -9.46
CA VAL A 510 11.08 -11.34 -9.19
C VAL A 510 12.08 -12.48 -9.02
N SER A 511 11.70 -13.57 -8.35
CA SER A 511 12.56 -14.74 -8.20
C SER A 511 12.90 -15.37 -9.55
N GLY A 512 11.93 -15.44 -10.47
CA GLY A 512 12.16 -15.93 -11.84
C GLY A 512 13.19 -15.08 -12.59
N MET A 513 13.19 -13.76 -12.42
CA MET A 513 14.22 -12.87 -12.98
C MET A 513 15.59 -13.12 -12.35
N LEU A 514 15.67 -13.28 -11.03
CA LEU A 514 16.92 -13.57 -10.33
C LEU A 514 17.52 -14.91 -10.79
N LEU A 515 16.70 -15.94 -10.96
CA LEU A 515 17.16 -17.26 -11.39
C LEU A 515 17.70 -17.26 -12.82
N THR A 516 17.17 -16.41 -13.70
CA THR A 516 17.58 -16.28 -15.10
C THR A 516 18.72 -15.26 -15.30
N THR A 517 19.19 -14.61 -14.23
CA THR A 517 20.29 -13.64 -14.29
C THR A 517 21.63 -14.37 -14.38
N GLU A 518 22.44 -13.99 -15.37
CA GLU A 518 23.79 -14.53 -15.63
C GLU A 518 24.88 -13.51 -15.35
N CYS A 519 24.58 -12.22 -15.51
CA CYS A 519 25.56 -11.14 -15.43
C CYS A 519 24.99 -9.98 -14.61
N VAL A 520 25.85 -9.38 -13.78
CA VAL A 520 25.54 -8.18 -13.00
C VAL A 520 26.58 -7.09 -13.35
N ILE A 521 26.09 -5.89 -13.62
CA ILE A 521 26.92 -4.73 -13.97
C ILE A 521 26.73 -3.65 -12.92
N THR A 522 27.79 -3.30 -12.20
CA THR A 522 27.79 -2.24 -11.18
C THR A 522 28.79 -1.14 -11.51
N GLU A 523 28.71 -0.03 -10.83
CA GLU A 523 29.74 1.02 -10.89
C GLU A 523 30.88 0.68 -9.93
N VAL A 524 32.13 0.83 -10.39
CA VAL A 524 33.31 0.66 -9.53
C VAL A 524 33.24 1.71 -8.41
N LYS A 525 33.43 1.27 -7.16
CA LYS A 525 33.54 2.17 -6.01
C LYS A 525 34.73 3.10 -6.27
N LYS A 526 34.51 4.42 -6.28
CA LYS A 526 35.61 5.38 -6.27
C LYS A 526 36.10 5.47 -4.84
N ASP A 527 37.38 5.15 -4.61
CA ASP A 527 38.04 5.61 -3.40
C ASP A 527 38.00 7.14 -3.43
N GLU A 528 37.23 7.76 -2.56
CA GLU A 528 37.29 9.20 -2.36
C GLU A 528 38.72 9.49 -1.86
N PRO A 529 39.52 10.32 -2.56
CA PRO A 529 40.83 10.68 -2.06
C PRO A 529 40.62 11.37 -0.70
N ALA A 530 41.26 10.85 0.34
CA ALA A 530 41.28 11.46 1.66
C ALA A 530 41.57 12.96 1.49
N MET A 531 40.66 13.82 1.94
CA MET A 531 40.88 15.27 1.95
C MET A 531 42.21 15.50 2.69
N PRO A 532 43.20 16.20 2.11
CA PRO A 532 44.39 16.51 2.81
C PRO A 532 44.02 17.38 4.03
N MET A 533 44.31 16.87 5.23
CA MET A 533 44.22 17.66 6.47
C MET A 533 45.04 18.93 6.22
N GLY A 534 44.32 20.06 6.19
CA GLY A 534 44.93 21.37 6.00
C GLY A 534 46.08 21.58 6.97
N GLY A 535 47.27 21.73 6.41
CA GLY A 535 48.48 22.03 7.16
C GLY A 535 48.30 23.30 7.99
N GLY A 536 48.69 23.20 9.25
CA GLY A 536 48.70 24.31 10.19
C GLY A 536 49.39 25.53 9.64
N MET A 537 48.79 26.71 9.82
CA MET A 537 49.46 27.99 9.61
C MET A 537 50.72 28.07 10.50
N PRO A 538 51.88 28.47 9.95
CA PRO A 538 53.00 28.90 10.78
C PRO A 538 52.66 30.24 11.42
N GLY A 539 52.82 30.35 12.74
CA GLY A 539 52.62 31.58 13.47
C GLY A 539 53.51 32.72 12.94
N MET A 540 52.91 33.89 12.83
CA MET A 540 53.62 35.15 12.78
C MET A 540 53.65 35.75 14.18
N MET A 541 54.91 35.98 14.64
CA MET A 541 55.24 36.91 15.73
C MET A 541 54.83 38.33 15.37
#